data_5cae1d1ae83980b1a93f90b9d4296263
#
_entry.id   5cae1d1ae83980b1a93f90b9d4296263
#
_cell.length_a   1.000
_cell.length_b   1.000
_cell.length_c   1.000
_cell.angle_alpha   90.00
_cell.angle_beta   90.00
_cell.angle_gamma   90.00
#
_symmetry.space_group_name_H-M   'P 1'
#
loop_
_entity.id
_entity.type
_entity.pdbx_description
1 polymer ?
#
loop_
_entity_poly.entity_id
_entity_poly.type
_entity_poly.pdbx_seq_one_letter_code
_entity_poly.pdbx_strand_id
1 'polypeptide(L)'
;MCGRYTLSVTQRPELNALGLQTADRFNIAPGSSVLTRDEQGEHRMMPWSFSPPWAKKPMNLSNARSETLREKPAFRRSRRCVLLADGWYEWQRAEGQKRPWYHHIEGELLFFAGLYNDTSGCAI
;
A
#
# COMPACT_ATOMS: atom_id res chain seq x y z
N MET A 1 -5.19 9.43 5.88
CA MET A 1 -4.15 8.64 5.19
C MET A 1 -4.21 7.19 5.67
N CYS A 2 -4.04 6.25 4.76
CA CYS A 2 -4.13 4.83 5.08
C CYS A 2 -2.90 4.35 5.87
N GLY A 3 -3.13 3.74 7.02
CA GLY A 3 -2.08 3.14 7.85
C GLY A 3 -2.29 1.65 8.12
N ARG A 4 -3.42 1.11 7.71
CA ARG A 4 -3.76 -0.32 7.81
C ARG A 4 -4.82 -0.68 6.80
N TYR A 5 -4.65 -1.84 6.14
CA TYR A 5 -5.65 -2.31 5.17
C TYR A 5 -5.76 -3.83 5.13
N THR A 6 -6.67 -4.31 4.33
CA THR A 6 -6.96 -5.74 4.17
C THR A 6 -6.84 -6.18 2.71
N LEU A 7 -6.51 -7.44 2.51
CA LEU A 7 -6.62 -8.10 1.21
C LEU A 7 -6.90 -9.59 1.39
N SER A 8 -8.08 -10.01 0.97
CA SER A 8 -8.45 -11.42 0.87
C SER A 8 -8.18 -11.93 -0.54
N VAL A 9 -7.47 -13.02 -0.67
CA VAL A 9 -7.09 -13.63 -1.95
C VAL A 9 -7.73 -14.99 -2.18
N THR A 10 -8.15 -15.69 -1.13
CA THR A 10 -8.72 -17.05 -1.23
C THR A 10 -10.05 -17.07 -1.98
N GLN A 11 -10.81 -15.98 -1.95
CA GLN A 11 -12.08 -15.82 -2.68
C GLN A 11 -11.91 -15.06 -4.00
N ARG A 12 -10.68 -14.84 -4.43
CA ARG A 12 -10.33 -14.14 -5.67
C ARG A 12 -9.41 -15.02 -6.51
N PRO A 13 -9.98 -15.90 -7.37
CA PRO A 13 -9.20 -16.89 -8.11
C PRO A 13 -8.05 -16.27 -8.92
N GLU A 14 -8.27 -15.09 -9.52
CA GLU A 14 -7.28 -14.37 -10.32
C GLU A 14 -6.07 -13.91 -9.47
N LEU A 15 -6.28 -13.55 -8.22
CA LEU A 15 -5.20 -13.18 -7.32
C LEU A 15 -4.52 -14.40 -6.70
N ASN A 16 -5.33 -15.40 -6.33
CA ASN A 16 -4.82 -16.64 -5.78
C ASN A 16 -3.92 -17.37 -6.78
N ALA A 17 -4.28 -17.33 -8.05
CA ALA A 17 -3.51 -17.95 -9.14
C ALA A 17 -2.12 -17.34 -9.34
N LEU A 18 -1.89 -16.11 -8.89
CA LEU A 18 -0.57 -15.48 -8.95
C LEU A 18 0.45 -16.15 -8.00
N GLY A 19 -0.01 -16.78 -6.93
CA GLY A 19 0.86 -17.41 -5.93
C GLY A 19 1.72 -16.46 -5.12
N LEU A 20 1.46 -15.15 -5.20
CA LEU A 20 2.27 -14.10 -4.55
C LEU A 20 1.84 -13.87 -3.10
N GLN A 21 0.55 -13.68 -2.87
CA GLN A 21 -0.05 -13.72 -1.53
C GLN A 21 -0.87 -14.98 -1.43
N THR A 22 -0.61 -15.83 -0.45
CA THR A 22 -1.21 -17.16 -0.35
C THR A 22 -2.28 -17.27 0.73
N ALA A 23 -2.43 -16.24 1.56
CA ALA A 23 -3.43 -16.21 2.63
C ALA A 23 -4.14 -14.85 2.68
N ASP A 24 -5.35 -14.87 3.23
CA ASP A 24 -6.08 -13.65 3.52
C ASP A 24 -5.39 -12.86 4.63
N ARG A 25 -5.32 -11.55 4.46
CA ARG A 25 -4.65 -10.67 5.43
C ARG A 25 -5.60 -9.54 5.83
N PHE A 26 -5.86 -9.44 7.12
CA PHE A 26 -6.84 -8.50 7.68
C PHE A 26 -6.22 -7.35 8.47
N ASN A 27 -4.91 -7.28 8.53
CA ASN A 27 -4.18 -6.26 9.28
C ASN A 27 -2.81 -5.98 8.65
N ILE A 28 -2.83 -5.54 7.40
CA ILE A 28 -1.61 -5.19 6.66
C ILE A 28 -1.11 -3.84 7.14
N ALA A 29 0.11 -3.81 7.62
CA ALA A 29 0.74 -2.63 8.22
C ALA A 29 1.97 -2.17 7.41
N PRO A 30 2.38 -0.90 7.53
CA PRO A 30 3.65 -0.44 6.99
C PRO A 30 4.81 -1.34 7.43
N GLY A 31 5.76 -1.58 6.52
CA GLY A 31 6.86 -2.52 6.70
C GLY A 31 6.57 -3.93 6.21
N SER A 32 5.30 -4.28 6.01
CA SER A 32 4.93 -5.58 5.43
C SER A 32 5.25 -5.65 3.94
N SER A 33 5.49 -6.85 3.44
CA SER A 33 5.46 -7.11 2.00
C SER A 33 4.00 -7.12 1.51
N VAL A 34 3.71 -6.41 0.44
CA VAL A 34 2.34 -6.19 -0.05
C VAL A 34 2.21 -6.49 -1.53
N LEU A 35 1.03 -6.93 -1.93
CA LEU A 35 0.74 -7.23 -3.34
C LEU A 35 0.48 -5.93 -4.10
N THR A 36 1.24 -5.75 -5.16
CA THR A 36 1.19 -4.57 -6.02
C THR A 36 1.06 -4.95 -7.48
N ARG A 37 0.69 -3.97 -8.29
CA ARG A 37 0.79 -4.03 -9.74
C ARG A 37 1.53 -2.78 -10.21
N ASP A 38 2.61 -2.99 -10.94
CA ASP A 38 3.47 -1.89 -11.39
C ASP A 38 2.98 -1.22 -12.69
N GLU A 39 3.70 -0.25 -13.18
CA GLU A 39 3.34 0.51 -14.37
C GLU A 39 3.40 -0.31 -15.67
N GLN A 40 4.08 -1.46 -15.68
CA GLN A 40 4.07 -2.42 -16.79
C GLN A 40 2.90 -3.41 -16.71
N GLY A 41 2.10 -3.35 -15.63
CA GLY A 41 1.00 -4.28 -15.39
C GLY A 41 1.43 -5.58 -14.72
N GLU A 42 2.67 -5.68 -14.25
CA GLU A 42 3.18 -6.86 -13.56
C GLU A 42 2.82 -6.85 -12.08
N HIS A 43 2.27 -7.97 -11.60
CA HIS A 43 2.02 -8.17 -10.18
C HIS A 43 3.30 -8.62 -9.49
N ARG A 44 3.58 -8.03 -8.33
CA ARG A 44 4.70 -8.43 -7.49
C ARG A 44 4.51 -8.02 -6.04
N MET A 45 5.22 -8.68 -5.15
CA MET A 45 5.30 -8.28 -3.75
C MET A 45 6.37 -7.21 -3.58
N MET A 46 6.05 -6.16 -2.85
CA MET A 46 6.99 -5.08 -2.51
C MET A 46 6.87 -4.75 -1.02
N PRO A 47 7.96 -4.35 -0.34
CA PRO A 47 7.83 -3.77 1.00
C PRO A 47 6.97 -2.49 0.95
N TRP A 48 6.02 -2.36 1.84
CA TRP A 48 5.30 -1.09 2.05
C TRP A 48 6.17 -0.18 2.93
N SER A 49 7.23 0.30 2.33
CA SER A 49 8.25 1.12 2.98
C SER A 49 9.12 1.74 1.90
N PHE A 50 8.89 2.99 1.62
CA PHE A 50 9.59 3.71 0.56
C PHE A 50 10.74 4.53 1.14
N SER A 51 11.90 4.45 0.50
CA SER A 51 13.04 5.34 0.75
C SER A 51 13.63 5.76 -0.59
N PRO A 52 13.89 7.05 -0.80
CA PRO A 52 14.50 7.49 -2.06
C PRO A 52 15.93 6.93 -2.17
N PRO A 53 16.44 6.65 -3.39
CA PRO A 53 17.74 6.02 -3.58
C PRO A 53 18.92 6.82 -3.02
N TRP A 54 18.78 8.15 -2.93
CA TRP A 54 19.81 9.03 -2.39
C TRP A 54 19.86 9.09 -0.86
N ALA A 55 18.87 8.50 -0.17
CA ALA A 55 18.82 8.54 1.30
C ALA A 55 19.95 7.71 1.91
N LYS A 56 20.74 8.31 2.78
CA LYS A 56 21.83 7.62 3.49
C LYS A 56 21.33 6.62 4.53
N LYS A 57 20.11 6.80 5.01
CA LYS A 57 19.44 5.92 5.96
C LYS A 57 18.01 5.66 5.47
N PRO A 58 17.43 4.48 5.74
CA PRO A 58 16.03 4.21 5.40
C PRO A 58 15.10 5.27 5.98
N MET A 59 14.24 5.84 5.13
CA MET A 59 13.24 6.82 5.56
C MET A 59 11.92 6.17 5.94
N ASN A 60 11.65 4.97 5.43
CA ASN A 60 10.47 4.15 5.74
C ASN A 60 9.15 4.92 5.54
N LEU A 61 9.02 5.60 4.42
CA LEU A 61 7.84 6.38 4.09
C LEU A 61 6.72 5.45 3.62
N SER A 62 5.58 5.47 4.30
CA SER A 62 4.43 4.62 3.97
C SER A 62 3.36 5.36 3.18
N ASN A 63 3.28 6.68 3.30
CA ASN A 63 2.29 7.52 2.63
C ASN A 63 2.95 8.71 1.93
N ALA A 64 2.33 9.14 0.83
CA ALA A 64 2.70 10.33 0.09
C ALA A 64 1.45 11.12 -0.27
N ARG A 65 1.50 12.45 -0.09
CA ARG A 65 0.38 13.32 -0.48
C ARG A 65 0.43 13.62 -1.97
N SER A 66 -0.65 13.37 -2.67
CA SER A 66 -0.75 13.59 -4.11
C SER A 66 -0.46 15.04 -4.51
N GLU A 67 -0.86 15.99 -3.68
CA GLU A 67 -0.71 17.43 -3.93
C GLU A 67 0.75 17.88 -4.03
N THR A 68 1.65 17.20 -3.33
CA THR A 68 3.06 17.60 -3.25
C THR A 68 4.04 16.60 -3.84
N LEU A 69 3.55 15.55 -4.49
CA LEU A 69 4.40 14.46 -5.03
C LEU A 69 5.51 14.95 -5.94
N ARG A 70 5.20 15.89 -6.82
CA ARG A 70 6.17 16.41 -7.81
C ARG A 70 7.18 17.36 -7.20
N GLU A 71 6.82 18.00 -6.09
CA GLU A 71 7.65 18.98 -5.41
C GLU A 71 8.63 18.33 -4.42
N LYS A 72 8.19 17.24 -3.77
CA LYS A 72 8.99 16.54 -2.76
C LYS A 72 10.15 15.78 -3.40
N PRO A 73 11.42 16.09 -3.06
CA PRO A 73 12.58 15.39 -3.60
C PRO A 73 12.54 13.88 -3.40
N ALA A 74 11.93 13.42 -2.31
CA ALA A 74 11.78 11.99 -2.02
C ALA A 74 10.98 11.25 -3.09
N PHE A 75 9.94 11.86 -3.66
CA PHE A 75 8.96 11.18 -4.51
C PHE A 75 9.02 11.53 -6.00
N ARG A 76 9.59 12.66 -6.37
CA ARG A 76 9.50 13.18 -7.75
C ARG A 76 10.06 12.26 -8.84
N ARG A 77 10.97 11.35 -8.48
CA ARG A 77 11.55 10.36 -9.40
C ARG A 77 11.01 8.95 -9.20
N SER A 78 9.98 8.81 -8.38
CA SER A 78 9.33 7.51 -8.19
C SER A 78 8.49 7.11 -9.41
N ARG A 79 8.30 5.81 -9.55
CA ARG A 79 7.44 5.19 -10.54
C ARG A 79 6.06 4.95 -9.94
N ARG A 80 5.06 4.71 -10.76
CA ARG A 80 3.67 4.52 -10.33
C ARG A 80 3.32 3.05 -10.20
N CYS A 81 2.58 2.73 -9.16
CA CYS A 81 2.00 1.41 -8.97
C CYS A 81 0.60 1.54 -8.35
N VAL A 82 -0.07 0.42 -8.21
CA VAL A 82 -1.25 0.30 -7.36
C VAL A 82 -0.99 -0.79 -6.32
N LEU A 83 -1.49 -0.57 -5.11
CA LEU A 83 -1.54 -1.59 -4.07
C LEU A 83 -2.95 -2.17 -4.07
N LEU A 84 -3.05 -3.51 -4.10
CA LEU A 84 -4.33 -4.19 -4.12
C LEU A 84 -4.85 -4.34 -2.70
N ALA A 85 -6.12 -4.00 -2.51
CA ALA A 85 -6.80 -4.04 -1.22
C ALA A 85 -8.27 -4.40 -1.39
N ASP A 86 -8.95 -4.75 -0.33
CA ASP A 86 -10.41 -4.88 -0.31
C ASP A 86 -11.07 -4.07 0.80
N GLY A 87 -10.28 -3.40 1.62
CA GLY A 87 -10.75 -2.47 2.63
C GLY A 87 -9.60 -1.84 3.40
N TRP A 88 -9.88 -0.80 4.15
CA TRP A 88 -8.90 -0.12 4.98
C TRP A 88 -9.50 0.37 6.28
N TYR A 89 -8.64 0.66 7.26
CA TYR A 89 -9.02 1.20 8.55
C TYR A 89 -8.62 2.68 8.65
N GLU A 90 -9.56 3.50 9.16
CA GLU A 90 -9.27 4.86 9.62
C GLU A 90 -9.63 4.97 11.10
N TRP A 91 -8.87 5.78 11.81
CA TRP A 91 -9.00 5.89 13.25
C TRP A 91 -9.67 7.21 13.62
N GLN A 92 -10.83 7.12 14.27
CA GLN A 92 -11.50 8.28 14.84
C GLN A 92 -11.04 8.48 16.28
N ARG A 93 -10.63 9.69 16.60
CA ARG A 93 -10.37 10.10 17.98
C ARG A 93 -11.58 10.87 18.51
N ALA A 94 -12.23 10.35 19.56
CA ALA A 94 -13.33 10.98 20.24
C ALA A 94 -13.24 10.65 21.75
N GLU A 95 -13.40 11.66 22.60
CA GLU A 95 -13.44 11.51 24.06
C GLU A 95 -12.23 10.75 24.65
N GLY A 96 -11.03 11.01 24.12
CA GLY A 96 -9.81 10.33 24.57
C GLY A 96 -9.66 8.89 24.11
N GLN A 97 -10.62 8.35 23.35
CA GLN A 97 -10.57 7.01 22.79
C GLN A 97 -10.24 7.03 21.29
N LYS A 98 -9.53 6.00 20.86
CA LYS A 98 -9.18 5.77 19.46
C LYS A 98 -10.03 4.62 18.93
N ARG A 99 -10.94 4.92 18.01
CA ARG A 99 -11.88 3.93 17.46
C ARG A 99 -11.58 3.67 15.99
N PRO A 100 -11.33 2.42 15.59
CA PRO A 100 -11.13 2.08 14.18
C PRO A 100 -12.46 1.99 13.45
N TRP A 101 -12.46 2.47 12.20
CA TRP A 101 -13.56 2.30 11.26
C TRP A 101 -13.04 1.58 10.03
N TYR A 102 -13.73 0.51 9.65
CA TYR A 102 -13.41 -0.26 8.46
C TYR A 102 -14.21 0.27 7.27
N HIS A 103 -13.49 0.61 6.22
CA HIS A 103 -14.05 1.12 4.98
C HIS A 103 -13.84 0.10 3.87
N HIS A 104 -14.90 -0.22 3.14
CA HIS A 104 -14.84 -1.14 1.99
C HIS A 104 -16.01 -0.85 1.05
N ILE A 105 -15.93 -1.38 -0.16
CA ILE A 105 -17.04 -1.47 -1.09
C ILE A 105 -17.33 -2.96 -1.24
N GLU A 106 -18.53 -3.38 -0.91
CA GLU A 106 -18.88 -4.80 -0.83
C GLU A 106 -18.57 -5.53 -2.13
N GLY A 107 -17.82 -6.62 -2.02
CA GLY A 107 -17.41 -7.46 -3.16
C GLY A 107 -16.36 -6.86 -4.08
N GLU A 108 -15.94 -5.61 -3.87
CA GLU A 108 -15.04 -4.91 -4.76
C GLU A 108 -13.57 -5.05 -4.34
N LEU A 109 -12.71 -5.24 -5.34
CA LEU A 109 -11.27 -5.08 -5.21
C LEU A 109 -10.93 -3.60 -5.39
N LEU A 110 -10.12 -3.07 -4.50
CA LEU A 110 -9.68 -1.68 -4.50
C LEU A 110 -8.23 -1.58 -4.97
N PHE A 111 -7.94 -0.49 -5.65
CA PHE A 111 -6.59 -0.20 -6.13
C PHE A 111 -6.13 1.13 -5.54
N PHE A 112 -5.30 1.08 -4.51
CA PHE A 112 -4.74 2.28 -3.92
C PHE A 112 -3.64 2.84 -4.82
N ALA A 113 -3.76 4.11 -5.18
CA ALA A 113 -2.71 4.79 -5.93
C ALA A 113 -1.43 4.78 -5.10
N GLY A 114 -0.35 4.32 -5.69
CA GLY A 114 0.93 4.19 -5.02
C GLY A 114 2.10 4.61 -5.88
N LEU A 115 3.24 4.66 -5.27
CA LEU A 115 4.52 4.90 -5.92
C LEU A 115 5.56 3.94 -5.40
N TYR A 116 6.59 3.68 -6.19
CA TYR A 116 7.65 2.76 -5.81
C TYR A 116 8.99 3.11 -6.46
N ASN A 117 10.03 2.48 -5.97
CA ASN A 117 11.32 2.37 -6.66
C ASN A 117 11.85 0.93 -6.50
N ASP A 118 12.84 0.59 -7.30
CA ASP A 118 13.40 -0.77 -7.32
C ASP A 118 14.39 -1.03 -6.19
N THR A 119 14.76 -0.03 -5.40
CA THR A 119 15.76 -0.16 -4.34
C THR A 119 15.16 -0.33 -2.95
N SER A 120 13.94 0.14 -2.70
CA SER A 120 13.32 0.05 -1.37
C SER A 120 11.95 -0.64 -1.39
N GLY A 121 10.97 -0.04 -2.02
CA GLY A 121 9.60 -0.55 -2.01
C GLY A 121 8.61 0.52 -2.40
N CYS A 122 7.41 0.49 -1.79
CA CYS A 122 6.29 1.33 -2.18
C CYS A 122 5.73 2.16 -1.03
N ALA A 123 4.94 3.18 -1.40
CA ALA A 123 4.10 3.99 -0.52
C ALA A 123 2.74 4.24 -1.17
N ILE A 124 1.73 4.52 -0.37
CA ILE A 124 0.39 4.92 -0.79
C ILE A 124 0.27 6.43 -0.81
#